data_b07a98b278cd9a1a681bde2a9db6848d
#
_entry.id   b07a98b278cd9a1a681bde2a9db6848d
#
_cell.length_a   1.000
_cell.length_b   1.000
_cell.length_c   1.000
_cell.angle_alpha   90.00
_cell.angle_beta   90.00
_cell.angle_gamma   90.00
#
_symmetry.space_group_name_H-M   'P 1'
#
loop_
_entity.id
_entity.type
_entity.pdbx_description
1 polymer ?
#
loop_
_entity_poly.entity_id
_entity_poly.type
_entity_poly.pdbx_seq_one_letter_code
_entity_poly.pdbx_strand_id
1 'polypeptide(L)'
;MNARNDASQAQVDAARPRMSTWLSANAGSGKTRVLTDRVARLLLAQVPPERILCLTYTKAAAAEMQNRLFKRLGEWAMLENSALREALRELGEEGGIDKDALRMARTLFAAAIEAPGGLKIQTIHSFCSTVLRRFPLEANVSPQFAEMEERAAELLREELIEDMASGEDATLIMNLATITGAYDLTELSGEIVGQRIALIAPPTDDAVFAAYDLDPLMSEEQIAASVFMGGEADLLSALVNVLNTSGVTDVKMAAKLTTITALDASALLILEDAFLLKKDGSAKVGKIPAKGVQKDFVAYQDALDAWILRVEAARGSRLKLAAVQKTLHLNRFAAAFLTRYEASKQARGWLDFDDLILKTRDLLANSEMAQWVLYKLDGGIDHILVDEAQDTSPTQWDVIERLTSEITAGDGARGEV
;
A
#
# COMPACT_ATOMS: atom_id res chain seq x y z
N MET A 1 -43.63 -12.52 25.34
CA MET A 1 -42.52 -12.30 24.37
C MET A 1 -42.08 -10.85 24.55
N ASN A 2 -40.90 -10.61 25.13
CA ASN A 2 -40.35 -9.24 25.12
C ASN A 2 -39.97 -8.92 23.65
N ALA A 3 -40.49 -7.86 23.10
CA ALA A 3 -40.09 -7.37 21.80
C ALA A 3 -38.58 -7.12 21.84
N ARG A 4 -37.84 -7.58 20.82
CA ARG A 4 -36.43 -7.25 20.65
C ARG A 4 -36.28 -5.73 20.56
N ASN A 5 -35.19 -5.19 21.10
CA ASN A 5 -34.87 -3.80 20.83
C ASN A 5 -34.45 -3.64 19.35
N ASP A 6 -34.53 -2.43 18.82
CA ASP A 6 -34.25 -2.14 17.40
C ASP A 6 -32.84 -2.59 16.97
N ALA A 7 -31.83 -2.48 17.83
CA ALA A 7 -30.47 -2.92 17.55
C ALA A 7 -30.36 -4.44 17.44
N SER A 8 -31.03 -5.18 18.31
CA SER A 8 -31.07 -6.66 18.25
C SER A 8 -31.85 -7.15 17.02
N GLN A 9 -32.89 -6.45 16.61
CA GLN A 9 -33.63 -6.79 15.39
C GLN A 9 -32.79 -6.52 14.15
N ALA A 10 -32.09 -5.40 14.08
CA ALA A 10 -31.17 -5.09 12.97
C ALA A 10 -30.05 -6.15 12.82
N GLN A 11 -29.50 -6.67 13.93
CA GLN A 11 -28.51 -7.76 13.90
C GLN A 11 -29.10 -9.06 13.33
N VAL A 12 -30.33 -9.41 13.73
CA VAL A 12 -31.03 -10.59 13.21
C VAL A 12 -31.32 -10.45 11.72
N ASP A 13 -31.74 -9.26 11.28
CA ASP A 13 -32.01 -8.99 9.86
C ASP A 13 -30.72 -9.05 9.03
N ALA A 14 -29.62 -8.50 9.53
CA ALA A 14 -28.31 -8.56 8.89
C ALA A 14 -27.77 -10.00 8.75
N ALA A 15 -28.17 -10.89 9.66
CA ALA A 15 -27.78 -12.32 9.64
C ALA A 15 -28.66 -13.20 8.74
N ARG A 16 -29.61 -12.65 7.96
CA ARG A 16 -30.49 -13.45 7.08
C ARG A 16 -29.71 -14.17 5.99
N PRO A 17 -29.85 -15.51 5.81
CA PRO A 17 -29.06 -16.29 4.86
C PRO A 17 -29.25 -15.91 3.38
N ARG A 18 -30.51 -15.53 3.01
CA ARG A 18 -30.92 -15.32 1.62
C ARG A 18 -30.65 -13.91 1.06
N MET A 19 -30.00 -13.04 1.83
CA MET A 19 -29.75 -11.66 1.43
C MET A 19 -28.25 -11.35 1.43
N SER A 20 -27.76 -10.67 0.42
CA SER A 20 -26.45 -10.00 0.49
C SER A 20 -26.55 -8.81 1.44
N THR A 21 -25.65 -8.71 2.40
CA THR A 21 -25.73 -7.72 3.47
C THR A 21 -24.39 -7.00 3.65
N TRP A 22 -24.43 -5.69 3.66
CA TRP A 22 -23.32 -4.85 4.09
C TRP A 22 -23.59 -4.38 5.52
N LEU A 23 -22.72 -4.76 6.45
CA LEU A 23 -22.83 -4.41 7.86
C LEU A 23 -21.79 -3.33 8.21
N SER A 24 -22.26 -2.10 8.45
CA SER A 24 -21.43 -1.01 8.98
C SER A 24 -21.79 -0.75 10.44
N ALA A 25 -20.79 -0.85 11.31
CA ALA A 25 -21.01 -0.69 12.74
C ALA A 25 -19.70 -0.32 13.46
N ASN A 26 -19.80 0.40 14.58
CA ASN A 26 -18.65 0.77 15.39
C ASN A 26 -17.97 -0.43 16.06
N ALA A 27 -16.73 -0.26 16.51
CA ALA A 27 -16.02 -1.28 17.28
C ALA A 27 -16.84 -1.70 18.51
N GLY A 28 -16.89 -3.02 18.81
CA GLY A 28 -17.66 -3.58 19.92
C GLY A 28 -19.17 -3.71 19.68
N SER A 29 -19.70 -3.33 18.52
CA SER A 29 -21.14 -3.41 18.20
C SER A 29 -21.67 -4.82 17.89
N GLY A 30 -20.79 -5.83 17.89
CA GLY A 30 -21.18 -7.21 17.65
C GLY A 30 -21.09 -7.67 16.18
N LYS A 31 -20.28 -7.03 15.32
CA LYS A 31 -20.08 -7.45 13.93
C LYS A 31 -19.76 -8.94 13.79
N THR A 32 -18.74 -9.42 14.50
CA THR A 32 -18.33 -10.83 14.50
C THR A 32 -19.45 -11.76 15.00
N ARG A 33 -20.31 -11.27 15.91
CA ARG A 33 -21.50 -12.03 16.35
C ARG A 33 -22.48 -12.20 15.19
N VAL A 34 -22.78 -11.14 14.45
CA VAL A 34 -23.70 -11.19 13.29
C VAL A 34 -23.17 -12.15 12.23
N LEU A 35 -21.85 -12.12 11.94
CA LEU A 35 -21.23 -13.07 11.02
C LEU A 35 -21.38 -14.52 11.52
N THR A 36 -21.09 -14.79 12.78
CA THR A 36 -21.24 -16.10 13.40
C THR A 36 -22.70 -16.56 13.38
N ASP A 37 -23.66 -15.66 13.65
CA ASP A 37 -25.09 -15.92 13.59
C ASP A 37 -25.52 -16.28 12.16
N ARG A 38 -24.99 -15.58 11.15
CA ARG A 38 -25.26 -15.87 9.74
C ARG A 38 -24.75 -17.26 9.34
N VAL A 39 -23.50 -17.62 9.72
CA VAL A 39 -22.98 -18.98 9.46
C VAL A 39 -23.86 -20.06 10.13
N ALA A 40 -24.24 -19.85 11.37
CA ALA A 40 -25.13 -20.80 12.07
C ALA A 40 -26.49 -20.95 11.36
N ARG A 41 -27.06 -19.86 10.83
CA ARG A 41 -28.33 -19.90 10.07
C ARG A 41 -28.17 -20.58 8.70
N LEU A 42 -27.02 -20.37 8.02
CA LEU A 42 -26.70 -21.08 6.79
C LEU A 42 -26.61 -22.59 7.01
N LEU A 43 -25.96 -23.01 8.11
CA LEU A 43 -25.90 -24.42 8.49
C LEU A 43 -27.29 -25.00 8.85
N LEU A 44 -28.14 -24.23 9.54
CA LEU A 44 -29.54 -24.61 9.80
C LEU A 44 -30.35 -24.72 8.50
N ALA A 45 -30.08 -23.90 7.50
CA ALA A 45 -30.65 -23.98 6.16
C ALA A 45 -30.06 -25.12 5.32
N GLN A 46 -29.26 -26.00 5.92
CA GLN A 46 -28.63 -27.18 5.29
C GLN A 46 -27.61 -26.82 4.19
N VAL A 47 -27.02 -25.63 4.23
CA VAL A 47 -25.88 -25.30 3.40
C VAL A 47 -24.69 -26.14 3.88
N PRO A 48 -24.03 -26.91 2.99
CA PRO A 48 -22.84 -27.68 3.36
C PRO A 48 -21.76 -26.81 3.93
N PRO A 49 -21.11 -27.16 5.06
CA PRO A 49 -20.08 -26.34 5.69
C PRO A 49 -18.93 -25.94 4.74
N GLU A 50 -18.53 -26.85 3.85
CA GLU A 50 -17.46 -26.65 2.86
C GLU A 50 -17.80 -25.62 1.78
N ARG A 51 -19.09 -25.21 1.65
CA ARG A 51 -19.53 -24.19 0.69
C ARG A 51 -19.66 -22.79 1.29
N ILE A 52 -19.32 -22.64 2.58
CA ILE A 52 -19.33 -21.38 3.29
C ILE A 52 -17.88 -20.94 3.48
N LEU A 53 -17.48 -19.84 2.83
CA LEU A 53 -16.17 -19.23 2.96
C LEU A 53 -16.26 -17.98 3.84
N CYS A 54 -15.54 -17.99 4.97
CA CYS A 54 -15.40 -16.81 5.82
C CYS A 54 -13.95 -16.30 5.74
N LEU A 55 -13.79 -15.09 5.25
CA LEU A 55 -12.49 -14.42 5.12
C LEU A 55 -12.33 -13.42 6.24
N THR A 56 -11.19 -13.49 6.92
CA THR A 56 -10.80 -12.58 8.01
C THR A 56 -9.45 -11.95 7.72
N TYR A 57 -9.12 -10.86 8.41
CA TYR A 57 -7.83 -10.19 8.23
C TYR A 57 -6.69 -10.92 8.95
N THR A 58 -6.93 -11.48 10.15
CA THR A 58 -5.90 -12.15 10.96
C THR A 58 -6.23 -13.60 11.26
N LYS A 59 -5.20 -14.43 11.43
CA LYS A 59 -5.36 -15.83 11.90
C LYS A 59 -6.04 -15.90 13.27
N ALA A 60 -5.80 -14.92 14.14
CA ALA A 60 -6.43 -14.83 15.45
C ALA A 60 -7.94 -14.59 15.34
N ALA A 61 -8.37 -13.67 14.46
CA ALA A 61 -9.79 -13.41 14.21
C ALA A 61 -10.49 -14.64 13.61
N ALA A 62 -9.85 -15.35 12.69
CA ALA A 62 -10.37 -16.60 12.14
C ALA A 62 -10.57 -17.67 13.24
N ALA A 63 -9.57 -17.87 14.08
CA ALA A 63 -9.66 -18.83 15.20
C ALA A 63 -10.74 -18.41 16.22
N GLU A 64 -10.86 -17.12 16.53
CA GLU A 64 -11.90 -16.62 17.43
C GLU A 64 -13.30 -16.85 16.85
N MET A 65 -13.53 -16.54 15.59
CA MET A 65 -14.79 -16.77 14.90
C MET A 65 -15.15 -18.25 14.92
N GLN A 66 -14.20 -19.12 14.59
CA GLN A 66 -14.38 -20.58 14.62
C GLN A 66 -14.73 -21.09 16.02
N ASN A 67 -14.00 -20.64 17.05
CA ASN A 67 -14.25 -21.04 18.43
C ASN A 67 -15.63 -20.59 18.92
N ARG A 68 -16.05 -19.37 18.57
CA ARG A 68 -17.39 -18.85 18.91
C ARG A 68 -18.49 -19.68 18.26
N LEU A 69 -18.32 -20.03 16.98
CA LEU A 69 -19.27 -20.87 16.26
C LEU A 69 -19.35 -22.27 16.86
N PHE A 70 -18.22 -22.93 17.08
CA PHE A 70 -18.21 -24.29 17.67
C PHE A 70 -18.75 -24.30 19.10
N LYS A 71 -18.44 -23.29 19.91
CA LYS A 71 -19.03 -23.15 21.24
C LYS A 71 -20.55 -23.10 21.16
N ARG A 72 -21.11 -22.27 20.29
CA ARG A 72 -22.58 -22.18 20.10
C ARG A 72 -23.19 -23.47 19.62
N LEU A 73 -22.64 -24.12 18.60
CA LEU A 73 -23.14 -25.35 18.07
C LEU A 73 -23.08 -26.51 19.12
N GLY A 74 -22.00 -26.52 19.92
CA GLY A 74 -21.83 -27.46 21.03
C GLY A 74 -22.86 -27.23 22.15
N GLU A 75 -23.15 -25.97 22.49
CA GLU A 75 -24.21 -25.62 23.43
C GLU A 75 -25.58 -26.15 22.92
N TRP A 76 -25.89 -25.93 21.63
CA TRP A 76 -27.16 -26.43 21.04
C TRP A 76 -27.29 -27.95 21.10
N ALA A 77 -26.20 -28.69 20.96
CA ALA A 77 -26.22 -30.16 21.07
C ALA A 77 -26.64 -30.62 22.46
N MET A 78 -26.41 -29.84 23.51
CA MET A 78 -26.64 -30.19 24.91
C MET A 78 -27.92 -29.58 25.51
N LEU A 79 -28.53 -28.58 24.85
CA LEU A 79 -29.69 -27.87 25.38
C LEU A 79 -30.95 -28.76 25.37
N GLU A 80 -31.80 -28.60 26.39
CA GLU A 80 -33.17 -29.14 26.43
C GLU A 80 -34.04 -28.50 25.32
N ASN A 81 -35.11 -29.20 24.91
CA ASN A 81 -35.92 -28.76 23.76
C ASN A 81 -36.50 -27.35 23.92
N SER A 82 -36.88 -26.93 25.11
CA SER A 82 -37.44 -25.63 25.39
C SER A 82 -36.37 -24.53 25.23
N ALA A 83 -35.20 -24.75 25.82
CA ALA A 83 -34.07 -23.82 25.76
C ALA A 83 -33.50 -23.71 24.34
N LEU A 84 -33.41 -24.85 23.61
CA LEU A 84 -32.98 -24.83 22.22
C LEU A 84 -33.93 -24.05 21.31
N ARG A 85 -35.25 -24.21 21.50
CA ARG A 85 -36.24 -23.39 20.77
C ARG A 85 -36.07 -21.89 21.02
N GLU A 86 -35.78 -21.52 22.25
CA GLU A 86 -35.56 -20.11 22.59
C GLU A 86 -34.27 -19.58 21.91
N ALA A 87 -33.19 -20.35 21.97
CA ALA A 87 -31.92 -19.99 21.30
C ALA A 87 -32.07 -19.84 19.77
N LEU A 88 -32.85 -20.73 19.12
CA LEU A 88 -33.13 -20.62 17.68
C LEU A 88 -34.02 -19.39 17.36
N ARG A 89 -34.99 -19.08 18.23
CA ARG A 89 -35.79 -17.85 18.07
C ARG A 89 -34.94 -16.60 18.24
N GLU A 90 -34.05 -16.59 19.22
CA GLU A 90 -33.08 -15.45 19.40
C GLU A 90 -32.22 -15.26 18.18
N LEU A 91 -31.82 -16.33 17.50
CA LEU A 91 -31.08 -16.28 16.25
C LEU A 91 -31.90 -15.69 15.08
N GLY A 92 -33.25 -15.67 15.21
CA GLY A 92 -34.14 -15.14 14.19
C GLY A 92 -34.86 -16.19 13.36
N GLU A 93 -34.89 -17.44 13.83
CA GLU A 93 -35.72 -18.47 13.23
C GLU A 93 -37.20 -18.28 13.68
N GLU A 94 -38.03 -17.73 12.77
CA GLU A 94 -39.42 -17.37 13.03
C GLU A 94 -40.42 -18.47 12.59
N GLY A 95 -39.94 -19.50 11.87
CA GLY A 95 -40.74 -20.62 11.42
C GLY A 95 -41.14 -21.55 12.57
N GLY A 96 -42.04 -22.48 12.28
CA GLY A 96 -42.40 -23.54 13.24
C GLY A 96 -41.20 -24.42 13.55
N ILE A 97 -40.53 -24.18 14.69
CA ILE A 97 -39.38 -24.99 15.15
C ILE A 97 -39.95 -26.32 15.67
N ASP A 98 -40.07 -27.26 14.76
CA ASP A 98 -40.58 -28.62 15.04
C ASP A 98 -39.51 -29.54 15.65
N LYS A 99 -39.83 -30.81 15.83
CA LYS A 99 -38.89 -31.80 16.38
C LYS A 99 -37.72 -32.08 15.44
N ASP A 100 -37.93 -31.99 14.13
CA ASP A 100 -36.90 -32.26 13.13
C ASP A 100 -35.91 -31.10 13.06
N ALA A 101 -36.38 -29.86 13.14
CA ALA A 101 -35.51 -28.67 13.26
C ALA A 101 -34.61 -28.71 14.51
N LEU A 102 -35.16 -29.15 15.66
CA LEU A 102 -34.39 -29.34 16.90
C LEU A 102 -33.35 -30.46 16.78
N ARG A 103 -33.73 -31.58 16.15
CA ARG A 103 -32.79 -32.67 15.88
C ARG A 103 -31.66 -32.22 14.98
N MET A 104 -31.99 -31.51 13.91
CA MET A 104 -31.00 -30.96 12.97
C MET A 104 -30.04 -30.00 13.69
N ALA A 105 -30.53 -29.02 14.44
CA ALA A 105 -29.69 -28.08 15.18
C ALA A 105 -28.68 -28.80 16.09
N ARG A 106 -29.03 -29.90 16.70
CA ARG A 106 -28.12 -30.71 17.54
C ARG A 106 -27.03 -31.43 16.75
N THR A 107 -27.28 -31.80 15.49
CA THR A 107 -26.30 -32.50 14.65
C THR A 107 -25.30 -31.54 13.98
N LEU A 108 -25.56 -30.21 13.97
CA LEU A 108 -24.70 -29.23 13.28
C LEU A 108 -23.27 -29.21 13.82
N PHE A 109 -23.09 -29.44 15.13
CA PHE A 109 -21.73 -29.48 15.70
C PHE A 109 -20.91 -30.63 15.09
N ALA A 110 -21.48 -31.84 15.04
CA ALA A 110 -20.81 -32.97 14.41
C ALA A 110 -20.62 -32.73 12.90
N ALA A 111 -21.64 -32.27 12.21
CA ALA A 111 -21.56 -31.97 10.78
C ALA A 111 -20.48 -30.94 10.44
N ALA A 112 -20.31 -29.90 11.27
CA ALA A 112 -19.28 -28.87 11.07
C ALA A 112 -17.85 -29.39 11.33
N ILE A 113 -17.68 -30.37 12.24
CA ILE A 113 -16.37 -30.97 12.52
C ILE A 113 -16.03 -32.06 11.50
N GLU A 114 -17.00 -32.86 11.07
CA GLU A 114 -16.81 -33.97 10.15
C GLU A 114 -16.80 -33.57 8.68
N ALA A 115 -17.09 -32.29 8.37
CA ALA A 115 -17.08 -31.78 7.01
C ALA A 115 -15.71 -31.96 6.35
N PRO A 116 -15.65 -32.49 5.11
CA PRO A 116 -14.40 -32.61 4.38
C PRO A 116 -13.71 -31.26 4.23
N GLY A 117 -12.48 -31.14 4.76
CA GLY A 117 -11.74 -29.85 4.78
C GLY A 117 -12.20 -28.86 5.86
N GLY A 118 -13.24 -29.21 6.67
CA GLY A 118 -13.77 -28.37 7.74
C GLY A 118 -14.50 -27.12 7.26
N LEU A 119 -14.83 -26.24 8.20
CA LEU A 119 -15.35 -24.89 7.90
C LEU A 119 -14.23 -24.02 7.34
N LYS A 120 -14.46 -23.39 6.18
CA LYS A 120 -13.47 -22.49 5.54
C LYS A 120 -13.48 -21.11 6.20
N ILE A 121 -13.10 -21.05 7.49
CA ILE A 121 -12.90 -19.80 8.25
C ILE A 121 -11.40 -19.52 8.31
N GLN A 122 -10.90 -18.59 7.51
CA GLN A 122 -9.48 -18.40 7.31
C GLN A 122 -9.15 -16.98 6.83
N THR A 123 -7.85 -16.62 6.85
CA THR A 123 -7.42 -15.37 6.26
C THR A 123 -7.44 -15.44 4.73
N ILE A 124 -7.56 -14.29 4.06
CA ILE A 124 -7.51 -14.24 2.61
C ILE A 124 -6.19 -14.81 2.06
N HIS A 125 -5.06 -14.59 2.74
CA HIS A 125 -3.76 -15.15 2.35
C HIS A 125 -3.76 -16.69 2.45
N SER A 126 -4.33 -17.25 3.53
CA SER A 126 -4.44 -18.70 3.67
C SER A 126 -5.35 -19.30 2.60
N PHE A 127 -6.43 -18.61 2.23
CA PHE A 127 -7.28 -19.01 1.12
C PHE A 127 -6.51 -19.02 -0.20
N CYS A 128 -5.82 -17.92 -0.52
CA CYS A 128 -5.01 -17.82 -1.74
C CYS A 128 -3.91 -18.89 -1.80
N SER A 129 -3.21 -19.13 -0.69
CA SER A 129 -2.21 -20.20 -0.60
C SER A 129 -2.83 -21.59 -0.89
N THR A 130 -4.02 -21.88 -0.34
CA THR A 130 -4.74 -23.14 -0.60
C THR A 130 -5.11 -23.27 -2.08
N VAL A 131 -5.59 -22.20 -2.72
CA VAL A 131 -5.91 -22.18 -4.15
C VAL A 131 -4.65 -22.43 -4.98
N LEU A 132 -3.56 -21.71 -4.73
CA LEU A 132 -2.31 -21.86 -5.48
C LEU A 132 -1.68 -23.24 -5.31
N ARG A 133 -1.76 -23.86 -4.13
CA ARG A 133 -1.29 -25.23 -3.90
C ARG A 133 -2.11 -26.26 -4.68
N ARG A 134 -3.37 -25.99 -4.93
CA ARG A 134 -4.28 -26.90 -5.66
C ARG A 134 -4.16 -26.73 -7.17
N PHE A 135 -3.79 -25.51 -7.64
CA PHE A 135 -3.68 -25.16 -9.06
C PHE A 135 -2.32 -24.53 -9.40
N PRO A 136 -1.20 -25.18 -9.06
CA PRO A 136 0.11 -24.55 -9.17
C PRO A 136 0.53 -24.30 -10.61
N LEU A 137 0.19 -25.21 -11.54
CA LEU A 137 0.56 -25.08 -12.94
C LEU A 137 -0.20 -23.94 -13.61
N GLU A 138 -1.49 -23.85 -13.35
CA GLU A 138 -2.37 -22.81 -13.88
C GLU A 138 -2.00 -21.42 -13.35
N ALA A 139 -1.55 -21.36 -12.11
CA ALA A 139 -1.09 -20.14 -11.47
C ALA A 139 0.39 -19.80 -11.79
N ASN A 140 1.06 -20.66 -12.55
CA ASN A 140 2.50 -20.55 -12.87
C ASN A 140 3.36 -20.38 -11.59
N VAL A 141 3.13 -21.25 -10.60
CA VAL A 141 3.91 -21.32 -9.36
C VAL A 141 4.52 -22.71 -9.17
N SER A 142 5.59 -22.81 -8.38
CA SER A 142 6.14 -24.11 -7.99
C SER A 142 5.10 -24.92 -7.20
N PRO A 143 4.87 -26.19 -7.51
CA PRO A 143 3.97 -27.04 -6.70
C PRO A 143 4.39 -27.17 -5.23
N GLN A 144 5.65 -26.96 -4.93
CA GLN A 144 6.25 -27.04 -3.60
C GLN A 144 6.66 -25.66 -3.06
N PHE A 145 5.97 -24.60 -3.49
CA PHE A 145 6.32 -23.27 -3.00
C PHE A 145 6.23 -23.18 -1.48
N ALA A 146 7.12 -22.42 -0.88
CA ALA A 146 7.06 -22.04 0.52
C ALA A 146 6.59 -20.58 0.66
N GLU A 147 5.76 -20.32 1.67
CA GLU A 147 5.38 -18.96 2.04
C GLU A 147 6.57 -18.29 2.71
N MET A 148 6.94 -17.12 2.22
CA MET A 148 8.06 -16.35 2.75
C MET A 148 7.58 -15.51 3.92
N GLU A 149 8.07 -15.84 5.12
CA GLU A 149 7.80 -15.06 6.32
C GLU A 149 8.58 -13.74 6.31
N GLU A 150 8.12 -12.73 7.07
CA GLU A 150 8.69 -11.38 7.10
C GLU A 150 10.21 -11.37 7.39
N ARG A 151 10.66 -12.20 8.33
CA ARG A 151 12.10 -12.30 8.65
C ARG A 151 12.92 -12.84 7.46
N ALA A 152 12.38 -13.79 6.71
CA ALA A 152 13.06 -14.33 5.52
C ALA A 152 13.08 -13.28 4.39
N ALA A 153 12.01 -12.49 4.27
CA ALA A 153 11.94 -11.38 3.33
C ALA A 153 12.97 -10.28 3.67
N GLU A 154 13.12 -9.93 4.94
CA GLU A 154 14.11 -8.96 5.41
C GLU A 154 15.53 -9.42 5.10
N LEU A 155 15.89 -10.65 5.46
CA LEU A 155 17.20 -11.23 5.17
C LEU A 155 17.49 -11.29 3.66
N LEU A 156 16.49 -11.61 2.84
CA LEU A 156 16.65 -11.60 1.39
C LEU A 156 16.90 -10.18 0.87
N ARG A 157 16.21 -9.16 1.40
CA ARG A 157 16.44 -7.77 1.01
C ARG A 157 17.84 -7.30 1.38
N GLU A 158 18.32 -7.64 2.58
CA GLU A 158 19.71 -7.34 3.02
C GLU A 158 20.74 -8.01 2.11
N GLU A 159 20.61 -9.32 1.85
CA GLU A 159 21.47 -10.08 0.95
C GLU A 159 21.56 -9.43 -0.44
N LEU A 160 20.42 -9.05 -1.01
CA LEU A 160 20.37 -8.41 -2.33
C LEU A 160 21.01 -7.02 -2.36
N ILE A 161 20.83 -6.22 -1.31
CA ILE A 161 21.48 -4.91 -1.21
C ILE A 161 23.00 -5.07 -1.14
N GLU A 162 23.52 -6.03 -0.35
CA GLU A 162 24.95 -6.32 -0.28
C GLU A 162 25.52 -6.80 -1.62
N ASP A 163 24.81 -7.70 -2.29
CA ASP A 163 25.19 -8.18 -3.61
C ASP A 163 25.21 -7.06 -4.66
N MET A 164 24.20 -6.20 -4.66
CA MET A 164 24.14 -5.03 -5.55
C MET A 164 25.27 -4.03 -5.25
N ALA A 165 25.56 -3.79 -3.96
CA ALA A 165 26.61 -2.84 -3.54
C ALA A 165 28.02 -3.30 -3.94
N SER A 166 28.23 -4.62 -4.04
CA SER A 166 29.53 -5.21 -4.42
C SER A 166 29.63 -5.60 -5.91
N GLY A 167 28.49 -5.56 -6.64
CA GLY A 167 28.38 -6.02 -8.03
C GLY A 167 28.28 -4.90 -9.06
N GLU A 168 27.74 -5.24 -10.22
CA GLU A 168 27.57 -4.32 -11.37
C GLU A 168 26.64 -3.13 -11.07
N ASP A 169 25.71 -3.31 -10.11
CA ASP A 169 24.73 -2.30 -9.72
C ASP A 169 25.23 -1.37 -8.60
N ALA A 170 26.50 -1.43 -8.19
CA ALA A 170 27.06 -0.59 -7.14
C ALA A 170 26.82 0.92 -7.37
N THR A 171 26.82 1.35 -8.63
CA THR A 171 26.53 2.74 -9.01
C THR A 171 25.10 3.15 -8.66
N LEU A 172 24.11 2.25 -8.77
CA LEU A 172 22.71 2.53 -8.39
C LEU A 172 22.61 2.75 -6.88
N ILE A 173 23.27 1.92 -6.07
CA ILE A 173 23.36 2.08 -4.61
C ILE A 173 24.02 3.43 -4.26
N MET A 174 25.16 3.75 -4.88
CA MET A 174 25.88 5.01 -4.63
C MET A 174 25.00 6.22 -4.97
N ASN A 175 24.37 6.23 -6.13
CA ASN A 175 23.48 7.31 -6.56
C ASN A 175 22.31 7.48 -5.60
N LEU A 176 21.69 6.38 -5.16
CA LEU A 176 20.61 6.42 -4.20
C LEU A 176 21.07 6.96 -2.84
N ALA A 177 22.22 6.51 -2.33
CA ALA A 177 22.79 6.96 -1.07
C ALA A 177 23.09 8.47 -1.06
N THR A 178 23.51 9.06 -2.18
CA THR A 178 23.76 10.51 -2.28
C THR A 178 22.50 11.35 -2.07
N ILE A 179 21.32 10.82 -2.40
CA ILE A 179 20.04 11.54 -2.31
C ILE A 179 19.20 11.20 -1.10
N THR A 180 19.37 10.00 -0.54
CA THR A 180 18.66 9.55 0.68
C THR A 180 19.41 9.93 1.96
N GLY A 181 20.71 10.22 1.86
CA GLY A 181 21.54 10.53 3.03
C GLY A 181 21.71 9.32 3.94
N ALA A 182 21.32 9.45 5.22
CA ALA A 182 21.41 8.39 6.22
C ALA A 182 20.16 7.48 6.26
N TYR A 183 19.34 7.46 5.21
CA TYR A 183 18.17 6.58 5.17
C TYR A 183 18.61 5.11 5.10
N ASP A 184 17.93 4.24 5.87
CA ASP A 184 18.21 2.82 5.85
C ASP A 184 17.73 2.19 4.52
N LEU A 185 18.65 1.67 3.73
CA LEU A 185 18.33 1.03 2.46
C LEU A 185 17.50 -0.24 2.63
N THR A 186 17.62 -0.92 3.76
CA THR A 186 16.82 -2.10 4.06
C THR A 186 15.36 -1.71 4.29
N GLU A 187 15.11 -0.62 5.02
CA GLU A 187 13.76 -0.08 5.21
C GLU A 187 13.17 0.38 3.87
N LEU A 188 13.93 1.15 3.09
CA LEU A 188 13.53 1.61 1.76
C LEU A 188 13.20 0.45 0.82
N SER A 189 13.99 -0.63 0.85
CA SER A 189 13.74 -1.81 0.02
C SER A 189 12.42 -2.50 0.40
N GLY A 190 12.05 -2.49 1.68
CA GLY A 190 10.76 -2.96 2.15
C GLY A 190 9.59 -2.13 1.58
N GLU A 191 9.72 -0.80 1.59
CA GLU A 191 8.73 0.10 0.97
C GLU A 191 8.64 -0.11 -0.54
N ILE A 192 9.77 -0.30 -1.23
CA ILE A 192 9.80 -0.61 -2.68
C ILE A 192 9.07 -1.90 -2.99
N VAL A 193 9.29 -2.96 -2.19
CA VAL A 193 8.58 -4.24 -2.35
C VAL A 193 7.08 -4.05 -2.14
N GLY A 194 6.66 -3.28 -1.14
CA GLY A 194 5.25 -2.96 -0.89
C GLY A 194 4.58 -2.17 -2.02
N GLN A 195 5.36 -1.40 -2.80
CA GLN A 195 4.88 -0.60 -3.94
C GLN A 195 5.28 -1.19 -5.30
N ARG A 196 5.67 -2.47 -5.36
CA ARG A 196 6.26 -3.10 -6.55
C ARG A 196 5.40 -3.02 -7.80
N ILE A 197 4.08 -3.05 -7.68
CA ILE A 197 3.16 -2.94 -8.84
C ILE A 197 3.39 -1.63 -9.60
N ALA A 198 3.62 -0.54 -8.88
CA ALA A 198 3.88 0.78 -9.46
C ALA A 198 5.33 0.95 -9.93
N LEU A 199 6.28 0.23 -9.32
CA LEU A 199 7.72 0.44 -9.51
C LEU A 199 8.39 -0.57 -10.45
N ILE A 200 7.74 -1.69 -10.76
CA ILE A 200 8.31 -2.73 -11.63
C ILE A 200 8.45 -2.27 -13.09
N ALA A 201 7.57 -1.37 -13.52
CA ALA A 201 7.61 -0.74 -14.85
C ALA A 201 7.61 0.78 -14.67
N PRO A 202 8.74 1.38 -14.28
CA PRO A 202 8.81 2.82 -14.01
C PRO A 202 8.54 3.63 -15.29
N PRO A 203 8.04 4.87 -15.16
CA PRO A 203 7.87 5.77 -16.29
C PRO A 203 9.21 6.06 -16.98
N THR A 204 9.16 6.43 -18.25
CA THR A 204 10.36 6.86 -18.98
C THR A 204 10.95 8.14 -18.38
N ASP A 205 12.24 8.37 -18.59
CA ASP A 205 12.91 9.57 -18.11
C ASP A 205 12.19 10.84 -18.59
N ASP A 206 11.80 10.91 -19.87
CA ASP A 206 11.04 12.03 -20.44
C ASP A 206 9.70 12.26 -19.73
N ALA A 207 9.00 11.19 -19.38
CA ALA A 207 7.73 11.29 -18.65
C ALA A 207 7.94 11.83 -17.22
N VAL A 208 9.06 11.49 -16.58
CA VAL A 208 9.43 12.07 -15.27
C VAL A 208 9.73 13.55 -15.42
N PHE A 209 10.54 13.97 -16.41
CA PHE A 209 10.80 15.38 -16.66
C PHE A 209 9.50 16.17 -16.93
N ALA A 210 8.63 15.63 -17.77
CA ALA A 210 7.35 16.26 -18.09
C ALA A 210 6.43 16.40 -16.85
N ALA A 211 6.44 15.45 -15.93
CA ALA A 211 5.65 15.53 -14.70
C ALA A 211 6.06 16.70 -13.77
N TYR A 212 7.28 17.20 -13.94
CA TYR A 212 7.78 18.37 -13.20
C TYR A 212 7.80 19.65 -14.06
N ASP A 213 7.19 19.66 -15.24
CA ASP A 213 7.24 20.77 -16.22
C ASP A 213 8.69 21.20 -16.51
N LEU A 214 9.56 20.24 -16.80
CA LEU A 214 10.94 20.48 -17.19
C LEU A 214 11.21 19.89 -18.58
N ASP A 215 12.07 20.58 -19.32
CA ASP A 215 12.63 20.06 -20.57
C ASP A 215 13.54 18.84 -20.24
N PRO A 216 13.44 17.71 -20.98
CA PRO A 216 14.33 16.55 -20.79
C PRO A 216 15.83 16.87 -20.93
N LEU A 217 16.18 17.96 -21.61
CA LEU A 217 17.56 18.42 -21.76
C LEU A 217 18.02 19.34 -20.61
N MET A 218 17.11 19.70 -19.70
CA MET A 218 17.45 20.59 -18.58
C MET A 218 18.56 19.98 -17.71
N SER A 219 19.64 20.74 -17.53
CA SER A 219 20.77 20.35 -16.70
C SER A 219 21.13 21.44 -15.70
N GLU A 220 21.97 21.11 -14.73
CA GLU A 220 22.49 22.09 -13.76
C GLU A 220 23.28 23.19 -14.45
N GLU A 221 24.02 22.85 -15.51
CA GLU A 221 24.80 23.82 -16.33
C GLU A 221 23.87 24.78 -17.06
N GLN A 222 22.75 24.31 -17.61
CA GLN A 222 21.75 25.17 -18.26
C GLN A 222 21.09 26.12 -17.27
N ILE A 223 20.79 25.64 -16.07
CA ILE A 223 20.26 26.48 -14.99
C ILE A 223 21.30 27.51 -14.59
N ALA A 224 22.56 27.13 -14.40
CA ALA A 224 23.65 28.06 -14.11
C ALA A 224 23.84 29.10 -15.23
N ALA A 225 23.79 28.66 -16.50
CA ALA A 225 23.88 29.57 -17.63
C ALA A 225 22.75 30.64 -17.69
N SER A 226 21.57 30.31 -17.15
CA SER A 226 20.48 31.28 -17.03
C SER A 226 20.69 32.32 -15.94
N VAL A 227 21.58 32.06 -14.99
CA VAL A 227 21.92 32.95 -13.87
C VAL A 227 23.17 33.78 -14.20
N PHE A 228 24.17 33.16 -14.84
CA PHE A 228 25.45 33.75 -15.16
C PHE A 228 25.49 34.13 -16.66
N MET A 229 25.12 35.38 -16.96
CA MET A 229 25.01 35.90 -18.33
C MET A 229 26.25 36.72 -18.80
N GLY A 230 27.21 36.93 -17.90
CA GLY A 230 28.43 37.71 -18.09
C GLY A 230 28.44 38.97 -17.25
N GLY A 231 29.64 39.29 -16.70
CA GLY A 231 29.85 40.46 -15.82
C GLY A 231 29.58 40.22 -14.33
N GLU A 232 29.03 39.04 -13.95
CA GLU A 232 28.71 38.75 -12.55
C GLU A 232 29.97 38.60 -11.67
N ALA A 233 31.13 38.28 -12.24
CA ALA A 233 32.40 38.20 -11.49
C ALA A 233 32.82 39.56 -10.95
N ASP A 234 32.75 40.58 -11.81
CA ASP A 234 33.09 41.96 -11.42
C ASP A 234 32.06 42.51 -10.43
N LEU A 235 30.77 42.23 -10.68
CA LEU A 235 29.68 42.62 -9.80
C LEU A 235 29.79 41.96 -8.41
N LEU A 236 30.15 40.65 -8.34
CA LEU A 236 30.40 39.93 -7.10
C LEU A 236 31.56 40.56 -6.32
N SER A 237 32.66 40.86 -7.01
CA SER A 237 33.83 41.51 -6.39
C SER A 237 33.49 42.89 -5.83
N ALA A 238 32.77 43.72 -6.60
CA ALA A 238 32.29 45.02 -6.14
C ALA A 238 31.35 44.90 -4.93
N LEU A 239 30.42 43.94 -4.96
CA LEU A 239 29.49 43.70 -3.88
C LEU A 239 30.22 43.28 -2.60
N VAL A 240 31.13 42.29 -2.68
CA VAL A 240 31.91 41.81 -1.52
C VAL A 240 32.70 42.95 -0.89
N ASN A 241 33.32 43.83 -1.69
CA ASN A 241 34.06 44.97 -1.19
C ASN A 241 33.15 45.92 -0.37
N VAL A 242 31.97 46.27 -0.88
CA VAL A 242 31.03 47.15 -0.18
C VAL A 242 30.44 46.49 1.07
N LEU A 243 30.08 45.20 1.00
CA LEU A 243 29.56 44.45 2.15
C LEU A 243 30.55 44.39 3.32
N ASN A 244 31.86 44.31 3.05
CA ASN A 244 32.92 44.30 4.06
C ASN A 244 33.06 45.62 4.83
N THR A 245 32.53 46.72 4.29
CA THR A 245 32.54 48.05 4.97
C THR A 245 31.24 48.30 5.75
N SER A 246 30.31 47.38 5.73
CA SER A 246 28.97 47.51 6.32
C SER A 246 28.88 46.83 7.69
N GLY A 247 27.64 46.64 8.16
CA GLY A 247 27.34 45.99 9.44
C GLY A 247 27.59 44.47 9.46
N VAL A 248 27.51 43.87 10.63
CA VAL A 248 27.83 42.46 10.91
C VAL A 248 27.12 41.48 9.96
N THR A 249 25.86 41.76 9.59
CA THR A 249 25.07 40.90 8.70
C THR A 249 25.65 40.90 7.28
N ASP A 250 26.03 42.05 6.77
CA ASP A 250 26.63 42.21 5.44
C ASP A 250 28.01 41.56 5.37
N VAL A 251 28.84 41.75 6.41
CA VAL A 251 30.16 41.10 6.52
C VAL A 251 30.03 39.57 6.51
N LYS A 252 29.02 39.01 7.20
CA LYS A 252 28.73 37.56 7.14
C LYS A 252 28.32 37.12 5.75
N MET A 253 27.56 37.95 5.03
CA MET A 253 27.18 37.67 3.65
C MET A 253 28.42 37.74 2.73
N ALA A 254 29.28 38.75 2.88
CA ALA A 254 30.52 38.84 2.14
C ALA A 254 31.40 37.61 2.32
N ALA A 255 31.57 37.14 3.57
CA ALA A 255 32.32 35.90 3.88
C ALA A 255 31.78 34.68 3.14
N LYS A 256 30.45 34.55 3.02
CA LYS A 256 29.85 33.47 2.24
C LYS A 256 30.09 33.63 0.74
N LEU A 257 29.86 34.80 0.19
CA LEU A 257 30.06 35.09 -1.22
C LEU A 257 31.51 34.88 -1.66
N THR A 258 32.46 35.13 -0.78
CA THR A 258 33.90 34.90 -1.02
C THR A 258 34.27 33.44 -1.17
N THR A 259 33.41 32.49 -0.71
CA THR A 259 33.64 31.04 -0.91
C THR A 259 33.32 30.59 -2.35
N ILE A 260 32.72 31.44 -3.16
CA ILE A 260 32.44 31.17 -4.58
C ILE A 260 33.76 31.23 -5.34
N THR A 261 34.25 30.11 -5.81
CA THR A 261 35.51 30.02 -6.60
C THR A 261 35.24 29.98 -8.09
N ALA A 262 34.05 29.56 -8.52
CA ALA A 262 33.60 29.56 -9.91
C ALA A 262 32.13 29.96 -9.98
N LEU A 263 31.74 30.66 -11.06
CA LEU A 263 30.34 31.04 -11.33
C LEU A 263 29.68 29.94 -12.19
N ASP A 264 29.41 28.83 -11.54
CA ASP A 264 28.78 27.63 -12.12
C ASP A 264 27.63 27.10 -11.23
N ALA A 265 27.16 25.88 -11.47
CA ALA A 265 26.09 25.27 -10.70
C ALA A 265 26.39 25.20 -9.19
N SER A 266 27.68 25.05 -8.79
CA SER A 266 28.07 24.98 -7.39
C SER A 266 27.85 26.31 -6.62
N ALA A 267 27.89 27.44 -7.32
CA ALA A 267 27.63 28.74 -6.72
C ALA A 267 26.16 29.02 -6.43
N LEU A 268 25.22 28.31 -7.09
CA LEU A 268 23.77 28.59 -7.00
C LEU A 268 23.26 28.51 -5.56
N LEU A 269 23.65 27.49 -4.81
CA LEU A 269 23.19 27.32 -3.42
C LEU A 269 23.70 28.42 -2.50
N ILE A 270 24.94 28.92 -2.73
CA ILE A 270 25.52 30.01 -1.96
C ILE A 270 24.78 31.30 -2.28
N LEU A 271 24.49 31.55 -3.57
CA LEU A 271 23.73 32.71 -4.01
C LEU A 271 22.29 32.71 -3.51
N GLU A 272 21.61 31.53 -3.52
CA GLU A 272 20.28 31.40 -2.97
C GLU A 272 20.26 31.77 -1.47
N ASP A 273 21.18 31.25 -0.66
CA ASP A 273 21.26 31.59 0.78
C ASP A 273 21.60 33.08 1.01
N ALA A 274 22.38 33.68 0.14
CA ALA A 274 22.73 35.09 0.24
C ALA A 274 21.59 36.01 -0.23
N PHE A 275 21.01 35.74 -1.39
CA PHE A 275 20.13 36.63 -2.15
C PHE A 275 18.64 36.43 -1.92
N LEU A 276 18.23 35.26 -1.40
CA LEU A 276 16.83 34.95 -1.21
C LEU A 276 16.44 34.92 0.28
N LEU A 277 15.18 35.16 0.57
CA LEU A 277 14.63 35.05 1.91
C LEU A 277 14.50 33.58 2.32
N LYS A 278 14.93 33.23 3.52
CA LYS A 278 14.84 31.84 4.04
C LYS A 278 13.42 31.34 4.21
N LYS A 279 12.46 32.27 4.43
CA LYS A 279 11.06 31.92 4.74
C LYS A 279 10.35 31.31 3.53
N ASP A 280 10.50 31.89 2.37
CA ASP A 280 9.72 31.58 1.16
C ASP A 280 10.55 31.55 -0.13
N GLY A 281 11.85 31.84 -0.04
CA GLY A 281 12.75 31.88 -1.20
C GLY A 281 12.57 33.08 -2.08
N SER A 282 11.83 34.12 -1.66
CA SER A 282 11.65 35.34 -2.46
C SER A 282 12.93 36.20 -2.51
N ALA A 283 13.07 36.94 -3.60
CA ALA A 283 14.22 37.78 -3.88
C ALA A 283 14.37 38.96 -2.89
N LYS A 284 15.59 39.24 -2.48
CA LYS A 284 15.93 40.40 -1.63
C LYS A 284 16.22 41.65 -2.45
N VAL A 285 15.44 41.93 -3.50
CA VAL A 285 15.58 43.10 -4.38
C VAL A 285 15.58 44.41 -3.57
N GLY A 286 16.51 45.30 -3.83
CA GLY A 286 16.66 46.58 -3.15
C GLY A 286 17.03 46.50 -1.66
N LYS A 287 17.36 45.29 -1.14
CA LYS A 287 17.71 45.09 0.27
C LYS A 287 19.19 44.76 0.49
N ILE A 288 19.95 44.57 -0.58
CA ILE A 288 21.38 44.27 -0.57
C ILE A 288 22.10 45.33 -1.43
N PRO A 289 23.16 45.95 -0.91
CA PRO A 289 23.61 45.95 0.50
C PRO A 289 22.67 46.69 1.45
N ALA A 290 22.96 46.69 2.76
CA ALA A 290 22.15 47.39 3.75
C ALA A 290 22.12 48.92 3.47
N LYS A 291 21.03 49.61 3.84
CA LYS A 291 20.77 51.01 3.51
C LYS A 291 21.94 51.97 3.81
N GLY A 292 22.77 51.68 4.81
CA GLY A 292 23.89 52.53 5.22
C GLY A 292 24.98 52.67 4.17
N VAL A 293 25.17 51.64 3.31
CA VAL A 293 26.23 51.61 2.28
C VAL A 293 25.66 51.50 0.86
N GLN A 294 24.33 51.54 0.67
CA GLN A 294 23.71 51.49 -0.66
C GLN A 294 24.15 52.60 -1.59
N LYS A 295 24.39 53.81 -1.07
CA LYS A 295 24.87 54.95 -1.86
C LYS A 295 26.23 54.68 -2.52
N ASP A 296 27.05 53.83 -1.91
CA ASP A 296 28.39 53.48 -2.44
C ASP A 296 28.28 52.37 -3.50
N PHE A 297 27.08 51.81 -3.72
CA PHE A 297 26.79 50.75 -4.67
C PHE A 297 25.73 51.10 -5.73
N VAL A 298 25.29 52.36 -5.77
CA VAL A 298 24.18 52.79 -6.66
C VAL A 298 24.44 52.45 -8.14
N ALA A 299 25.68 52.57 -8.61
CA ALA A 299 26.02 52.26 -10.01
C ALA A 299 25.81 50.79 -10.40
N TYR A 300 25.76 49.88 -9.44
CA TYR A 300 25.62 48.41 -9.63
C TYR A 300 24.28 47.87 -9.16
N GLN A 301 23.43 48.69 -8.53
CA GLN A 301 22.22 48.22 -7.85
C GLN A 301 21.26 47.54 -8.82
N ASP A 302 20.99 48.14 -9.99
CA ASP A 302 20.06 47.53 -10.98
C ASP A 302 20.59 46.22 -11.52
N ALA A 303 21.91 46.11 -11.74
CA ALA A 303 22.54 44.86 -12.18
C ALA A 303 22.46 43.77 -11.11
N LEU A 304 22.67 44.14 -9.83
CA LEU A 304 22.53 43.22 -8.70
C LEU A 304 21.07 42.74 -8.56
N ASP A 305 20.11 43.65 -8.60
CA ASP A 305 18.70 43.32 -8.46
C ASP A 305 18.23 42.40 -9.62
N ALA A 306 18.68 42.66 -10.83
CA ALA A 306 18.43 41.76 -11.97
C ALA A 306 19.06 40.37 -11.77
N TRP A 307 20.28 40.31 -11.21
CA TRP A 307 20.94 39.06 -10.90
C TRP A 307 20.20 38.28 -9.79
N ILE A 308 19.79 38.96 -8.71
CA ILE A 308 18.99 38.37 -7.62
C ILE A 308 17.68 37.76 -8.15
N LEU A 309 17.00 38.43 -9.08
CA LEU A 309 15.76 37.90 -9.72
C LEU A 309 16.05 36.66 -10.59
N ARG A 310 17.20 36.62 -11.29
CA ARG A 310 17.59 35.41 -12.02
C ARG A 310 17.87 34.23 -11.08
N VAL A 311 18.51 34.47 -9.93
CA VAL A 311 18.74 33.46 -8.91
C VAL A 311 17.40 32.94 -8.35
N GLU A 312 16.43 33.81 -8.10
CA GLU A 312 15.08 33.42 -7.66
C GLU A 312 14.39 32.52 -8.70
N ALA A 313 14.38 32.93 -9.97
CA ALA A 313 13.79 32.18 -11.06
C ALA A 313 14.45 30.79 -11.23
N ALA A 314 15.78 30.75 -11.19
CA ALA A 314 16.57 29.53 -11.31
C ALA A 314 16.36 28.54 -10.18
N ARG A 315 16.08 29.03 -8.95
CA ARG A 315 15.78 28.15 -7.78
C ARG A 315 14.63 27.20 -8.05
N GLY A 316 13.56 27.67 -8.70
CA GLY A 316 12.42 26.82 -9.04
C GLY A 316 12.83 25.64 -9.93
N SER A 317 13.56 25.92 -11.01
CA SER A 317 14.07 24.90 -11.93
C SER A 317 15.07 23.96 -11.26
N ARG A 318 15.96 24.47 -10.42
CA ARG A 318 16.92 23.65 -9.68
C ARG A 318 16.23 22.68 -8.71
N LEU A 319 15.21 23.13 -7.98
CA LEU A 319 14.45 22.25 -7.08
C LEU A 319 13.68 21.18 -7.84
N LYS A 320 13.07 21.54 -8.98
CA LYS A 320 12.40 20.59 -9.86
C LYS A 320 13.41 19.57 -10.41
N LEU A 321 14.57 20.02 -10.91
CA LEU A 321 15.60 19.12 -11.42
C LEU A 321 16.13 18.16 -10.34
N ALA A 322 16.35 18.65 -9.12
CA ALA A 322 16.74 17.80 -8.00
C ALA A 322 15.67 16.74 -7.66
N ALA A 323 14.38 17.08 -7.77
CA ALA A 323 13.29 16.13 -7.57
C ALA A 323 13.23 15.09 -8.71
N VAL A 324 13.42 15.52 -9.96
CA VAL A 324 13.54 14.61 -11.13
C VAL A 324 14.68 13.64 -10.93
N GLN A 325 15.88 14.12 -10.60
CA GLN A 325 17.06 13.25 -10.38
C GLN A 325 16.81 12.22 -9.27
N LYS A 326 16.20 12.64 -8.15
CA LYS A 326 15.80 11.73 -7.07
C LYS A 326 14.85 10.65 -7.56
N THR A 327 13.83 11.04 -8.31
CA THR A 327 12.84 10.12 -8.86
C THR A 327 13.48 9.11 -9.82
N LEU A 328 14.34 9.57 -10.71
CA LEU A 328 15.04 8.72 -11.68
C LEU A 328 15.98 7.72 -10.98
N HIS A 329 16.75 8.15 -9.99
CA HIS A 329 17.63 7.25 -9.24
C HIS A 329 16.83 6.21 -8.45
N LEU A 330 15.73 6.62 -7.81
CA LEU A 330 14.84 5.68 -7.13
C LEU A 330 14.22 4.67 -8.09
N ASN A 331 13.71 5.11 -9.23
CA ASN A 331 13.08 4.24 -10.22
C ASN A 331 14.08 3.22 -10.80
N ARG A 332 15.30 3.64 -11.13
CA ARG A 332 16.35 2.76 -11.65
C ARG A 332 16.77 1.73 -10.61
N PHE A 333 17.00 2.16 -9.37
CA PHE A 333 17.29 1.24 -8.27
C PHE A 333 16.15 0.26 -8.04
N ALA A 334 14.90 0.75 -7.92
CA ALA A 334 13.73 -0.08 -7.66
C ALA A 334 13.52 -1.14 -8.75
N ALA A 335 13.65 -0.78 -10.02
CA ALA A 335 13.51 -1.72 -11.13
C ALA A 335 14.57 -2.82 -11.10
N ALA A 336 15.85 -2.47 -10.87
CA ALA A 336 16.95 -3.43 -10.77
C ALA A 336 16.77 -4.34 -9.53
N PHE A 337 16.45 -3.74 -8.38
CA PHE A 337 16.23 -4.45 -7.13
C PHE A 337 15.05 -5.44 -7.22
N LEU A 338 13.88 -4.98 -7.70
CA LEU A 338 12.70 -5.82 -7.85
C LEU A 338 12.93 -6.98 -8.81
N THR A 339 13.67 -6.77 -9.91
CA THR A 339 14.05 -7.84 -10.84
C THR A 339 14.85 -8.94 -10.14
N ARG A 340 15.85 -8.56 -9.32
CA ARG A 340 16.66 -9.51 -8.55
C ARG A 340 15.86 -10.19 -7.44
N TYR A 341 14.98 -9.42 -6.76
CA TYR A 341 14.11 -9.93 -5.69
C TYR A 341 13.17 -11.02 -6.23
N GLU A 342 12.49 -10.76 -7.34
CA GLU A 342 11.61 -11.76 -7.97
C GLU A 342 12.39 -12.99 -8.47
N ALA A 343 13.54 -12.79 -9.10
CA ALA A 343 14.40 -13.90 -9.54
C ALA A 343 14.87 -14.78 -8.37
N SER A 344 15.25 -14.16 -7.25
CA SER A 344 15.71 -14.88 -6.05
C SER A 344 14.57 -15.62 -5.35
N LYS A 345 13.37 -15.05 -5.28
CA LYS A 345 12.17 -15.76 -4.80
C LYS A 345 11.85 -16.96 -5.69
N GLN A 346 11.85 -16.76 -7.00
CA GLN A 346 11.56 -17.83 -7.94
C GLN A 346 12.59 -18.98 -7.85
N ALA A 347 13.88 -18.66 -7.75
CA ALA A 347 14.94 -19.67 -7.61
C ALA A 347 14.80 -20.51 -6.34
N ARG A 348 14.29 -19.91 -5.25
CA ARG A 348 14.07 -20.57 -3.96
C ARG A 348 12.68 -21.20 -3.83
N GLY A 349 11.81 -21.01 -4.81
CA GLY A 349 10.41 -21.44 -4.76
C GLY A 349 9.62 -20.73 -3.67
N TRP A 350 9.91 -19.47 -3.40
CA TRP A 350 9.25 -18.66 -2.38
C TRP A 350 8.15 -17.76 -2.97
N LEU A 351 7.06 -17.61 -2.21
CA LEU A 351 6.03 -16.62 -2.47
C LEU A 351 5.83 -15.79 -1.21
N ASP A 352 5.88 -14.47 -1.34
CA ASP A 352 5.50 -13.56 -0.27
C ASP A 352 3.98 -13.39 -0.20
N PHE A 353 3.48 -12.66 0.81
CA PHE A 353 2.04 -12.48 1.01
C PHE A 353 1.36 -11.78 -0.15
N ASP A 354 2.01 -10.81 -0.79
CA ASP A 354 1.45 -10.14 -1.96
C ASP A 354 1.41 -11.06 -3.17
N ASP A 355 2.43 -11.94 -3.36
CA ASP A 355 2.41 -12.94 -4.43
C ASP A 355 1.20 -13.85 -4.33
N LEU A 356 0.84 -14.29 -3.12
CA LEU A 356 -0.32 -15.13 -2.92
C LEU A 356 -1.59 -14.46 -3.46
N ILE A 357 -1.77 -13.17 -3.17
CA ILE A 357 -2.92 -12.40 -3.65
C ILE A 357 -2.85 -12.16 -5.16
N LEU A 358 -1.72 -11.65 -5.67
CA LEU A 358 -1.56 -11.28 -7.07
C LEU A 358 -1.70 -12.51 -8.00
N LYS A 359 -1.04 -13.62 -7.67
CA LYS A 359 -1.12 -14.85 -8.47
C LYS A 359 -2.50 -15.50 -8.42
N THR A 360 -3.20 -15.42 -7.28
CA THR A 360 -4.58 -15.87 -7.20
C THR A 360 -5.51 -14.96 -8.01
N ARG A 361 -5.35 -13.65 -7.92
CA ARG A 361 -6.10 -12.70 -8.75
C ARG A 361 -5.89 -12.98 -10.24
N ASP A 362 -4.67 -13.19 -10.66
CA ASP A 362 -4.33 -13.45 -12.06
C ASP A 362 -4.85 -14.81 -12.52
N LEU A 363 -4.81 -15.84 -11.68
CA LEU A 363 -5.45 -17.14 -11.93
C LEU A 363 -6.96 -16.99 -12.15
N LEU A 364 -7.62 -16.15 -11.37
CA LEU A 364 -9.05 -15.87 -11.46
C LEU A 364 -9.41 -14.79 -12.51
N ALA A 365 -8.43 -14.26 -13.26
CA ALA A 365 -8.68 -13.24 -14.28
C ALA A 365 -9.39 -13.80 -15.52
N ASN A 366 -9.19 -15.09 -15.82
CA ASN A 366 -9.88 -15.79 -16.89
C ASN A 366 -11.14 -16.46 -16.32
N SER A 367 -12.32 -16.12 -16.85
CA SER A 367 -13.61 -16.64 -16.36
C SER A 367 -13.71 -18.16 -16.47
N GLU A 368 -13.23 -18.78 -17.53
CA GLU A 368 -13.27 -20.24 -17.69
C GLU A 368 -12.40 -20.91 -16.60
N MET A 369 -11.23 -20.33 -16.32
CA MET A 369 -10.35 -20.83 -15.28
C MET A 369 -10.94 -20.58 -13.89
N ALA A 370 -11.55 -19.41 -13.65
CA ALA A 370 -12.20 -19.11 -12.39
C ALA A 370 -13.35 -20.08 -12.09
N GLN A 371 -14.21 -20.37 -13.06
CA GLN A 371 -15.30 -21.35 -12.92
C GLN A 371 -14.74 -22.75 -12.63
N TRP A 372 -13.69 -23.16 -13.32
CA TRP A 372 -13.06 -24.45 -13.10
C TRP A 372 -12.41 -24.56 -11.71
N VAL A 373 -11.72 -23.51 -11.28
CA VAL A 373 -11.15 -23.42 -9.92
C VAL A 373 -12.23 -23.51 -8.87
N LEU A 374 -13.31 -22.74 -8.99
CA LEU A 374 -14.44 -22.77 -8.05
C LEU A 374 -15.12 -24.14 -8.03
N TYR A 375 -15.36 -24.75 -9.19
CA TYR A 375 -15.92 -26.10 -9.28
C TYR A 375 -15.06 -27.15 -8.57
N LYS A 376 -13.73 -27.02 -8.67
CA LYS A 376 -12.77 -27.94 -8.05
C LYS A 376 -12.53 -27.67 -6.56
N LEU A 377 -12.86 -26.49 -6.06
CA LEU A 377 -12.75 -26.18 -4.63
C LEU A 377 -13.89 -26.86 -3.83
N ASP A 378 -13.78 -28.19 -3.65
CA ASP A 378 -14.63 -29.04 -2.79
C ASP A 378 -16.13 -28.83 -3.00
N GLY A 379 -16.58 -28.86 -4.25
CA GLY A 379 -17.99 -28.74 -4.63
C GLY A 379 -18.52 -27.33 -4.76
N GLY A 380 -17.65 -26.33 -4.76
CA GLY A 380 -18.01 -24.92 -4.96
C GLY A 380 -18.03 -24.10 -3.68
N ILE A 381 -18.25 -22.81 -3.84
CA ILE A 381 -18.49 -21.83 -2.75
C ILE A 381 -19.82 -21.17 -3.06
N ASP A 382 -20.80 -21.28 -2.17
CA ASP A 382 -22.12 -20.67 -2.36
C ASP A 382 -22.26 -19.36 -1.56
N HIS A 383 -21.50 -19.22 -0.46
CA HIS A 383 -21.57 -18.05 0.42
C HIS A 383 -20.17 -17.56 0.80
N ILE A 384 -19.96 -16.26 0.64
CA ILE A 384 -18.73 -15.58 1.06
C ILE A 384 -19.08 -14.53 2.12
N LEU A 385 -18.42 -14.61 3.26
CA LEU A 385 -18.51 -13.66 4.35
C LEU A 385 -17.15 -13.03 4.57
N VAL A 386 -17.10 -11.69 4.64
CA VAL A 386 -15.85 -10.96 4.83
C VAL A 386 -15.92 -10.19 6.15
N ASP A 387 -15.01 -10.48 7.06
CA ASP A 387 -14.83 -9.72 8.31
C ASP A 387 -13.74 -8.66 8.12
N GLU A 388 -13.87 -7.53 8.80
CA GLU A 388 -12.99 -6.37 8.73
C GLU A 388 -12.73 -5.87 7.29
N ALA A 389 -13.81 -5.77 6.51
CA ALA A 389 -13.77 -5.38 5.09
C ALA A 389 -13.04 -4.03 4.83
N GLN A 390 -13.01 -3.12 5.81
CA GLN A 390 -12.31 -1.85 5.73
C GLN A 390 -10.78 -1.99 5.70
N ASP A 391 -10.23 -3.11 6.20
CA ASP A 391 -8.79 -3.38 6.24
C ASP A 391 -8.30 -4.15 5.00
N THR A 392 -9.24 -4.51 4.12
CA THR A 392 -8.97 -5.26 2.89
C THR A 392 -8.40 -4.33 1.80
N SER A 393 -7.24 -4.68 1.24
CA SER A 393 -6.61 -3.90 0.17
C SER A 393 -7.38 -4.01 -1.17
N PRO A 394 -7.22 -3.05 -2.11
CA PRO A 394 -7.86 -3.13 -3.43
C PRO A 394 -7.57 -4.44 -4.16
N THR A 395 -6.34 -4.94 -4.13
CA THR A 395 -5.96 -6.20 -4.79
C THR A 395 -6.61 -7.43 -4.14
N GLN A 396 -6.82 -7.41 -2.84
CA GLN A 396 -7.57 -8.44 -2.13
C GLN A 396 -9.06 -8.39 -2.48
N TRP A 397 -9.61 -7.18 -2.64
CA TRP A 397 -10.98 -7.00 -3.12
C TRP A 397 -11.16 -7.53 -4.54
N ASP A 398 -10.19 -7.33 -5.44
CA ASP A 398 -10.24 -7.91 -6.79
C ASP A 398 -10.41 -9.45 -6.75
N VAL A 399 -9.74 -10.13 -5.81
CA VAL A 399 -9.89 -11.58 -5.63
C VAL A 399 -11.32 -11.93 -5.19
N ILE A 400 -11.84 -11.21 -4.18
CA ILE A 400 -13.21 -11.44 -3.65
C ILE A 400 -14.25 -11.16 -4.73
N GLU A 401 -14.11 -10.07 -5.46
CA GLU A 401 -15.03 -9.68 -6.54
C GLU A 401 -15.07 -10.74 -7.66
N ARG A 402 -13.92 -11.25 -8.08
CA ARG A 402 -13.83 -12.32 -9.08
C ARG A 402 -14.49 -13.63 -8.59
N LEU A 403 -14.31 -13.99 -7.32
CA LEU A 403 -14.99 -15.12 -6.72
C LEU A 403 -16.51 -14.93 -6.68
N THR A 404 -16.97 -13.71 -6.32
CA THR A 404 -18.42 -13.45 -6.23
C THR A 404 -19.08 -13.31 -7.59
N SER A 405 -18.41 -12.74 -8.60
CA SER A 405 -18.95 -12.60 -9.95
C SER A 405 -19.28 -13.97 -10.58
N GLU A 406 -18.44 -14.97 -10.36
CA GLU A 406 -18.68 -16.32 -10.88
C GLU A 406 -19.81 -17.05 -10.13
N ILE A 407 -19.99 -16.78 -8.82
CA ILE A 407 -21.10 -17.33 -8.04
C ILE A 407 -22.44 -16.76 -8.54
N THR A 408 -22.46 -15.49 -8.96
CA THR A 408 -23.67 -14.81 -9.42
C THR A 408 -23.96 -15.00 -10.92
N ALA A 409 -22.95 -15.31 -11.74
CA ALA A 409 -23.08 -15.48 -13.19
C ALA A 409 -23.46 -16.92 -13.63
N GLY A 410 -23.34 -17.91 -12.75
CA GLY A 410 -23.64 -19.30 -13.09
C GLY A 410 -25.14 -19.53 -13.36
N ASP A 411 -25.49 -20.26 -14.45
CA ASP A 411 -26.85 -20.73 -14.82
C ASP A 411 -27.54 -21.61 -13.75
N GLY A 412 -26.96 -21.64 -12.58
CA GLY A 412 -27.43 -22.32 -11.40
C GLY A 412 -27.41 -21.44 -10.17
N ALA A 413 -27.65 -20.11 -10.30
CA ALA A 413 -27.85 -19.24 -9.16
C ALA A 413 -28.89 -19.85 -8.21
N ARG A 414 -28.44 -20.77 -7.37
CA ARG A 414 -29.23 -21.40 -6.28
C ARG A 414 -29.34 -20.48 -5.07
N GLY A 415 -28.87 -19.25 -5.19
CA GLY A 415 -29.09 -18.17 -4.27
C GLY A 415 -29.81 -17.04 -4.96
N GLU A 416 -31.05 -16.79 -4.60
CA GLU A 416 -31.67 -15.51 -4.87
C GLU A 416 -30.80 -14.42 -4.23
N VAL A 417 -30.34 -13.47 -5.05
CA VAL A 417 -29.54 -12.29 -4.64
C VAL A 417 -30.39 -11.40 -3.74
#